data_fd1059b9b40f660d949853ec21520c70
#
_entry.id   fd1059b9b40f660d949853ec21520c70
#
_cell.length_a   1.000
_cell.length_b   1.000
_cell.length_c   1.000
_cell.angle_alpha   90.00
_cell.angle_beta   90.00
_cell.angle_gamma   90.00
#
_symmetry.space_group_name_H-M   'P 1'
#
loop_
_entity.id
_entity.type
_entity.pdbx_description
1 polymer ?
#
loop_
_entity_poly.entity_id
_entity_poly.type
_entity_poly.pdbx_seq_one_letter_code
_entity_poly.pdbx_strand_id
1 'polypeptide(L)'
;MAYEKKSYLEHTAIHVRDIHWHIRFFQEALGMPVRGIQGDLNDPIQVWLVGGVQLVADKSFQGPEGRMAHLGIMTEDLEAALEEVYKWGVTELSKGRNWFALPDGLCIELMQAPKE
;
A
#
# COMPACT_ATOMS: atom_id res chain seq x y z
N MET A 1 7.92 10.04 -24.14
CA MET A 1 7.72 11.24 -23.35
C MET A 1 7.36 10.88 -21.92
N ALA A 2 7.77 11.67 -20.97
CA ALA A 2 7.45 11.43 -19.58
C ALA A 2 5.97 11.64 -19.30
N TYR A 3 5.47 10.99 -18.26
CA TYR A 3 4.11 11.24 -17.77
C TYR A 3 4.04 12.66 -17.22
N GLU A 4 3.07 13.45 -17.66
CA GLU A 4 3.01 14.88 -17.34
C GLU A 4 2.02 15.23 -16.24
N LYS A 5 1.17 14.28 -15.82
CA LYS A 5 0.22 14.53 -14.76
C LYS A 5 0.84 14.20 -13.40
N LYS A 6 0.06 14.23 -12.35
CA LYS A 6 0.58 14.11 -10.98
C LYS A 6 0.24 12.78 -10.36
N SER A 7 1.10 12.36 -9.44
CA SER A 7 0.87 11.18 -8.60
C SER A 7 1.28 11.53 -7.18
N TYR A 8 0.73 10.82 -6.20
CA TYR A 8 1.12 11.02 -4.80
C TYR A 8 1.01 9.71 -4.03
N LEU A 9 1.76 9.61 -2.95
CA LEU A 9 1.70 8.46 -2.06
C LEU A 9 0.37 8.48 -1.30
N GLU A 10 -0.37 7.38 -1.38
CA GLU A 10 -1.63 7.25 -0.67
C GLU A 10 -1.44 6.45 0.61
N HIS A 11 -0.72 5.32 0.53
CA HIS A 11 -0.47 4.52 1.72
C HIS A 11 0.83 3.74 1.61
N THR A 12 1.37 3.34 2.76
CA THR A 12 2.46 2.37 2.86
C THR A 12 1.94 1.16 3.63
N ALA A 13 2.02 -0.01 3.01
CA ALA A 13 1.57 -1.26 3.63
C ALA A 13 2.75 -1.94 4.30
N ILE A 14 2.58 -2.30 5.58
CA ILE A 14 3.62 -2.97 6.36
C ILE A 14 3.08 -4.23 7.02
N HIS A 15 3.91 -5.25 7.08
CA HIS A 15 3.57 -6.49 7.78
C HIS A 15 3.77 -6.32 9.28
N VAL A 16 2.81 -6.79 10.07
CA VAL A 16 2.91 -6.77 11.54
C VAL A 16 2.46 -8.12 12.07
N ARG A 17 3.16 -8.61 13.09
CA ARG A 17 2.86 -9.92 13.66
C ARG A 17 1.61 -9.89 14.53
N ASP A 18 1.43 -8.84 15.34
CA ASP A 18 0.27 -8.66 16.20
C ASP A 18 -0.48 -7.40 15.79
N ILE A 19 -1.47 -7.59 14.91
CA ILE A 19 -2.20 -6.43 14.35
C ILE A 19 -3.01 -5.73 15.43
N HIS A 20 -3.53 -6.44 16.42
CA HIS A 20 -4.33 -5.82 17.49
C HIS A 20 -3.50 -4.87 18.32
N TRP A 21 -2.28 -5.28 18.68
CA TRP A 21 -1.37 -4.40 19.42
C TRP A 21 -1.05 -3.15 18.61
N HIS A 22 -0.79 -3.32 17.32
CA HIS A 22 -0.42 -2.19 16.46
C HIS A 22 -1.58 -1.22 16.27
N ILE A 23 -2.81 -1.73 16.11
CA ILE A 23 -3.99 -0.87 16.03
C ILE A 23 -4.08 -0.02 17.29
N ARG A 24 -3.97 -0.64 18.47
CA ARG A 24 -4.07 0.10 19.74
C ARG A 24 -2.94 1.12 19.88
N PHE A 25 -1.73 0.72 19.52
CA PHE A 25 -0.59 1.65 19.61
C PHE A 25 -0.80 2.89 18.76
N PHE A 26 -1.11 2.72 17.49
CA PHE A 26 -1.29 3.86 16.60
C PHE A 26 -2.48 4.72 17.02
N GLN A 27 -3.55 4.10 17.45
CA GLN A 27 -4.75 4.84 17.85
C GLN A 27 -4.57 5.57 19.18
N GLU A 28 -4.05 4.88 20.19
CA GLU A 28 -4.00 5.43 21.55
C GLU A 28 -2.76 6.28 21.79
N ALA A 29 -1.60 5.86 21.27
CA ALA A 29 -0.37 6.60 21.50
C ALA A 29 -0.19 7.75 20.51
N LEU A 30 -0.67 7.60 19.28
CA LEU A 30 -0.42 8.57 18.22
C LEU A 30 -1.67 9.23 17.65
N GLY A 31 -2.86 8.83 18.10
CA GLY A 31 -4.09 9.44 17.63
C GLY A 31 -4.43 9.14 16.17
N MET A 32 -4.02 7.97 15.67
CA MET A 32 -4.25 7.55 14.30
C MET A 32 -5.30 6.44 14.27
N PRO A 33 -6.60 6.79 14.16
CA PRO A 33 -7.66 5.79 14.20
C PRO A 33 -7.75 4.98 12.91
N VAL A 34 -8.42 3.84 13.01
CA VAL A 34 -8.72 2.99 11.85
C VAL A 34 -9.72 3.70 10.96
N ARG A 35 -9.45 3.75 9.63
CA ARG A 35 -10.39 4.29 8.65
C ARG A 35 -10.99 3.21 7.75
N GLY A 36 -10.45 1.99 7.79
CA GLY A 36 -10.96 0.88 6.99
C GLY A 36 -10.42 -0.44 7.49
N ILE A 37 -11.21 -1.50 7.32
CA ILE A 37 -10.85 -2.86 7.76
C ILE A 37 -11.22 -3.84 6.67
N GLN A 38 -10.36 -4.82 6.44
CA GLN A 38 -10.67 -5.99 5.64
C GLN A 38 -10.62 -7.21 6.54
N GLY A 39 -11.66 -8.05 6.47
CA GLY A 39 -11.77 -9.24 7.29
C GLY A 39 -12.69 -9.02 8.49
N ASP A 40 -12.60 -9.93 9.46
CA ASP A 40 -13.43 -9.88 10.67
C ASP A 40 -12.95 -8.75 11.58
N LEU A 41 -13.90 -8.02 12.19
CA LEU A 41 -13.59 -6.93 13.12
C LEU A 41 -12.74 -7.42 14.29
N ASN A 42 -12.95 -8.65 14.71
CA ASN A 42 -12.23 -9.21 15.85
C ASN A 42 -10.89 -9.84 15.47
N ASP A 43 -10.66 -10.06 14.17
CA ASP A 43 -9.40 -10.62 13.68
C ASP A 43 -9.16 -10.14 12.25
N PRO A 44 -8.86 -8.86 12.06
CA PRO A 44 -8.73 -8.29 10.71
C PRO A 44 -7.53 -8.86 9.96
N ILE A 45 -7.70 -8.98 8.64
CA ILE A 45 -6.61 -9.37 7.75
C ILE A 45 -5.69 -8.18 7.53
N GLN A 46 -6.28 -7.00 7.37
CA GLN A 46 -5.54 -5.75 7.25
C GLN A 46 -6.42 -4.57 7.60
N VAL A 47 -5.78 -3.50 8.03
CA VAL A 47 -6.48 -2.26 8.37
C VAL A 47 -5.75 -1.07 7.77
N TRP A 48 -6.51 -0.03 7.46
CA TRP A 48 -5.98 1.25 7.00
C TRP A 48 -6.20 2.28 8.08
N LEU A 49 -5.13 2.98 8.45
CA LEU A 49 -5.18 4.02 9.45
C LEU A 49 -5.25 5.39 8.77
N VAL A 50 -5.75 6.37 9.48
CA VAL A 50 -5.67 7.76 9.02
C VAL A 50 -4.19 8.14 8.97
N GLY A 51 -3.75 8.73 7.86
CA GLY A 51 -2.36 9.18 7.70
C GLY A 51 -1.51 8.31 6.80
N GLY A 52 -2.10 7.28 6.17
CA GLY A 52 -1.40 6.55 5.11
C GLY A 52 -0.69 5.28 5.53
N VAL A 53 -0.88 4.81 6.76
CA VAL A 53 -0.32 3.52 7.19
C VAL A 53 -1.36 2.44 6.98
N GLN A 54 -0.96 1.34 6.31
CA GLN A 54 -1.78 0.14 6.20
C GLN A 54 -1.07 -0.99 6.93
N LEU A 55 -1.76 -1.60 7.90
CA LEU A 55 -1.23 -2.72 8.65
C LEU A 55 -1.74 -4.02 8.03
N VAL A 56 -0.82 -4.93 7.70
CA VAL A 56 -1.15 -6.24 7.14
C VAL A 56 -0.79 -7.30 8.17
N ALA A 57 -1.79 -8.07 8.62
CA ALA A 57 -1.56 -9.11 9.62
C ALA A 57 -0.72 -10.22 9.03
N ASP A 58 0.39 -10.55 9.67
CA ASP A 58 1.28 -11.62 9.25
C ASP A 58 1.89 -12.25 10.50
N LYS A 59 1.20 -13.26 11.00
CA LYS A 59 1.59 -13.92 12.26
C LYS A 59 2.95 -14.60 12.18
N SER A 60 3.42 -14.88 10.97
CA SER A 60 4.73 -15.51 10.78
C SER A 60 5.87 -14.50 10.60
N PHE A 61 5.55 -13.20 10.57
CA PHE A 61 6.56 -12.17 10.35
C PHE A 61 7.58 -12.17 11.49
N GLN A 62 8.86 -12.26 11.13
CA GLN A 62 9.96 -12.34 12.10
C GLN A 62 10.73 -11.02 12.22
N GLY A 63 10.61 -10.13 11.22
CA GLY A 63 11.19 -8.79 11.18
C GLY A 63 12.54 -8.59 11.83
N PRO A 64 13.12 -7.38 11.74
CA PRO A 64 12.52 -6.16 11.16
C PRO A 64 12.58 -6.06 9.64
N GLU A 65 13.48 -6.79 8.97
CA GLU A 65 13.60 -6.71 7.51
C GLU A 65 12.42 -7.36 6.82
N GLY A 66 12.08 -6.86 5.63
CA GLY A 66 10.97 -7.41 4.86
C GLY A 66 9.60 -6.93 5.31
N ARG A 67 9.56 -5.96 6.19
CA ARG A 67 8.31 -5.45 6.76
C ARG A 67 7.45 -4.72 5.73
N MET A 68 8.08 -3.98 4.82
CA MET A 68 7.33 -3.21 3.82
C MET A 68 6.73 -4.16 2.78
N ALA A 69 5.39 -4.09 2.59
CA ALA A 69 4.72 -4.91 1.59
C ALA A 69 4.65 -4.17 0.25
N HIS A 70 4.18 -2.91 0.24
CA HIS A 70 4.10 -2.14 -1.00
C HIS A 70 3.86 -0.67 -0.70
N LEU A 71 4.07 0.16 -1.74
CA LEU A 71 3.64 1.55 -1.73
C LEU A 71 2.36 1.66 -2.54
N GLY A 72 1.36 2.36 -2.01
CA GLY A 72 0.13 2.65 -2.74
C GLY A 72 0.17 4.08 -3.24
N ILE A 73 0.11 4.26 -4.55
CA ILE A 73 0.26 5.56 -5.19
C ILE A 73 -0.98 5.89 -5.99
N MET A 74 -1.55 7.08 -5.75
CA MET A 74 -2.63 7.62 -6.56
C MET A 74 -2.06 8.41 -7.72
N THR A 75 -2.70 8.33 -8.88
CA THR A 75 -2.29 9.10 -10.05
C THR A 75 -3.52 9.65 -10.76
N GLU A 76 -3.35 10.77 -11.43
CA GLU A 76 -4.46 11.48 -12.08
C GLU A 76 -4.99 10.75 -13.31
N ASP A 77 -4.14 9.99 -14.00
CA ASP A 77 -4.53 9.27 -15.20
C ASP A 77 -3.87 7.89 -15.20
N LEU A 78 -4.57 6.90 -14.64
CA LEU A 78 -4.01 5.57 -14.42
C LEU A 78 -3.52 4.93 -15.72
N GLU A 79 -4.32 4.98 -16.79
CA GLU A 79 -3.94 4.32 -18.03
C GLU A 79 -2.68 4.93 -18.64
N ALA A 80 -2.59 6.26 -18.66
CA ALA A 80 -1.41 6.95 -19.21
C ALA A 80 -0.17 6.67 -18.33
N ALA A 81 -0.36 6.66 -17.01
CA ALA A 81 0.74 6.35 -16.09
C ALA A 81 1.25 4.92 -16.30
N LEU A 82 0.34 3.95 -16.46
CA LEU A 82 0.73 2.55 -16.69
C LEU A 82 1.49 2.40 -18.01
N GLU A 83 1.06 3.09 -19.08
CA GLU A 83 1.79 3.05 -20.33
C GLU A 83 3.23 3.50 -20.16
N GLU A 84 3.44 4.59 -19.43
CA GLU A 84 4.79 5.08 -19.17
C GLU A 84 5.57 4.12 -18.28
N VAL A 85 4.99 3.67 -17.16
CA VAL A 85 5.63 2.80 -16.19
C VAL A 85 6.18 1.53 -16.83
N TYR A 86 5.39 0.90 -17.72
CA TYR A 86 5.81 -0.37 -18.32
C TYR A 86 6.96 -0.23 -19.34
N LYS A 87 7.40 0.98 -19.60
CA LYS A 87 8.62 1.21 -20.39
C LYS A 87 9.88 1.12 -19.53
N TRP A 88 9.75 1.01 -18.21
CA TRP A 88 10.86 1.11 -17.25
C TRP A 88 11.36 -0.24 -16.73
N GLY A 89 10.96 -1.34 -17.36
CA GLY A 89 11.47 -2.66 -16.98
C GLY A 89 10.79 -3.25 -15.75
N VAL A 90 9.60 -2.80 -15.42
CA VAL A 90 8.85 -3.34 -14.29
C VAL A 90 8.24 -4.69 -14.63
N THR A 91 7.92 -5.47 -13.61
CA THR A 91 7.29 -6.79 -13.75
C THR A 91 5.86 -6.72 -13.23
N GLU A 92 4.91 -7.13 -14.05
CA GLU A 92 3.51 -7.19 -13.62
C GLU A 92 3.34 -8.30 -12.58
N LEU A 93 2.60 -7.99 -11.51
CA LEU A 93 2.30 -8.96 -10.45
C LEU A 93 0.93 -9.60 -10.68
N SER A 94 0.66 -10.71 -9.96
CA SER A 94 -0.53 -11.52 -10.19
C SER A 94 -1.84 -10.81 -9.89
N LYS A 95 -1.81 -9.74 -9.09
CA LYS A 95 -3.03 -9.00 -8.72
C LYS A 95 -3.59 -8.14 -9.85
N GLY A 96 -2.80 -7.85 -10.86
CA GLY A 96 -3.25 -7.07 -12.00
C GLY A 96 -2.19 -6.12 -12.54
N ARG A 97 -2.50 -5.46 -13.65
CA ARG A 97 -1.57 -4.58 -14.35
C ARG A 97 -1.18 -3.37 -13.52
N ASN A 98 -2.03 -2.95 -12.60
CA ASN A 98 -1.76 -1.82 -11.71
C ASN A 98 -0.95 -2.21 -10.47
N TRP A 99 -0.55 -3.47 -10.39
CA TRP A 99 0.38 -3.98 -9.37
C TRP A 99 1.65 -4.43 -10.06
N PHE A 100 2.78 -3.85 -9.69
CA PHE A 100 4.03 -4.20 -10.37
C PHE A 100 5.22 -4.06 -9.43
N ALA A 101 6.30 -4.74 -9.78
CA ALA A 101 7.56 -4.65 -9.04
C ALA A 101 8.58 -3.91 -9.88
N LEU A 102 9.30 -3.00 -9.26
CA LEU A 102 10.45 -2.35 -9.89
C LEU A 102 11.59 -3.34 -10.04
N PRO A 103 12.59 -3.06 -10.89
CA PRO A 103 13.67 -4.02 -11.13
C PRO A 103 14.39 -4.52 -9.87
N ASP A 104 14.45 -3.72 -8.81
CA ASP A 104 15.08 -4.13 -7.56
C ASP A 104 14.12 -4.78 -6.56
N GLY A 105 12.84 -4.98 -6.95
CA GLY A 105 11.88 -5.72 -6.15
C GLY A 105 10.87 -4.89 -5.37
N LEU A 106 10.97 -3.56 -5.38
CA LEU A 106 9.99 -2.72 -4.69
C LEU A 106 8.61 -2.87 -5.34
N CYS A 107 7.61 -3.25 -4.55
CA CYS A 107 6.25 -3.45 -5.05
C CYS A 107 5.43 -2.16 -4.97
N ILE A 108 4.69 -1.88 -6.03
CA ILE A 108 3.84 -0.69 -6.11
C ILE A 108 2.44 -1.08 -6.54
N GLU A 109 1.46 -0.48 -5.87
CA GLU A 109 0.06 -0.50 -6.30
C GLU A 109 -0.27 0.89 -6.83
N LEU A 110 -0.64 0.98 -8.11
CA LEU A 110 -0.98 2.26 -8.72
C LEU A 110 -2.50 2.36 -8.85
N MET A 111 -3.07 3.48 -8.43
CA MET A 111 -4.52 3.64 -8.36
C MET A 111 -4.96 4.94 -9.01
N GLN A 112 -6.18 4.92 -9.56
CA GLN A 112 -6.77 6.14 -10.12
C GLN A 112 -7.21 7.07 -9.00
N ALA A 113 -6.70 8.30 -9.01
CA ALA A 113 -7.11 9.30 -8.03
C ALA A 113 -8.57 9.71 -8.25
N PRO A 114 -9.30 10.04 -7.18
CA PRO A 114 -10.68 10.53 -7.33
C PRO A 114 -10.71 11.80 -8.18
N LYS A 115 -11.75 11.93 -9.00
CA LYS A 115 -11.97 13.14 -9.79
C LYS A 115 -12.81 14.11 -8.96
N GLU A 116 -12.45 15.38 -9.06
CA GLU A 116 -13.17 16.43 -8.35
C GLU A 116 -14.35 16.94 -9.14
#